data_5dfcbe8b0d0c64657cf74f5e4b9a9286
#
_entry.id   5dfcbe8b0d0c64657cf74f5e4b9a9286
#
_cell.length_a   1.000
_cell.length_b   1.000
_cell.length_c   1.000
_cell.angle_alpha   90.00
_cell.angle_beta   90.00
_cell.angle_gamma   90.00
#
_symmetry.space_group_name_H-M   'P 1'
#
loop_
_entity.id
_entity.type
_entity.pdbx_description
1 polymer ?
#
loop_
_entity_poly.entity_id
_entity_poly.type
_entity_poly.pdbx_seq_one_letter_code
_entity_poly.pdbx_strand_id
1 'polypeptide(L)'
;GRGADEKPTNVKSSMLELLRYLKPWYKPIVISLIFSLVGTLLTIIAPDKLADLTNNISDGLQTGIDMDLIIKSILIILAIYISANLVTCAASYIMITVMQKLAWSMRTSISQKINKLPLKFFDKVTVGDVLSRITNDVSTLQQGLTNSLPTIISAAMQFVGCLIMMFV
;
A
#
# COMPACT_ATOMS: atom_id res chain seq x y z
N GLY A 1 21.39 9.10 -24.06
CA GLY A 1 21.85 8.50 -22.83
C GLY A 1 22.57 9.49 -21.92
N ARG A 2 21.84 10.50 -21.39
CA ARG A 2 22.31 11.33 -20.28
C ARG A 2 21.07 11.62 -19.43
N GLY A 3 20.83 10.84 -18.40
CA GLY A 3 19.64 10.99 -17.58
C GLY A 3 19.58 10.16 -16.30
N ALA A 4 20.74 9.72 -15.77
CA ALA A 4 20.72 8.86 -14.60
C ALA A 4 21.61 9.33 -13.42
N ASP A 5 22.21 10.55 -13.46
CA ASP A 5 23.17 10.96 -12.42
C ASP A 5 22.94 12.36 -11.82
N GLU A 6 21.74 12.91 -11.89
CA GLU A 6 21.40 14.02 -10.99
C GLU A 6 20.97 13.44 -9.65
N LYS A 7 21.97 13.20 -8.78
CA LYS A 7 21.71 12.97 -7.35
C LYS A 7 20.83 14.11 -6.83
N PRO A 8 19.68 13.82 -6.19
CA PRO A 8 18.83 14.88 -5.65
C PRO A 8 19.64 15.68 -4.64
N THR A 9 19.91 16.93 -4.94
CA THR A 9 20.77 17.83 -4.17
C THR A 9 20.23 18.06 -2.76
N ASN A 10 18.98 17.68 -2.48
CA ASN A 10 18.38 17.79 -1.14
C ASN A 10 17.16 16.86 -0.98
N VAL A 11 17.41 15.58 -0.65
CA VAL A 11 16.34 14.58 -0.41
C VAL A 11 15.31 15.07 0.62
N LYS A 12 15.77 15.77 1.67
CA LYS A 12 14.88 16.35 2.69
C LYS A 12 13.91 17.40 2.13
N SER A 13 14.37 18.27 1.25
CA SER A 13 13.52 19.30 0.62
C SER A 13 12.48 18.67 -0.30
N SER A 14 12.89 17.69 -1.11
CA SER A 14 11.99 16.97 -2.01
C SER A 14 10.94 16.15 -1.25
N MET A 15 11.32 15.52 -0.15
CA MET A 15 10.38 14.84 0.73
C MET A 15 9.37 15.78 1.39
N LEU A 16 9.81 16.95 1.83
CA LEU A 16 8.93 17.96 2.43
C LEU A 16 7.92 18.53 1.43
N GLU A 17 8.35 18.76 0.18
CA GLU A 17 7.43 19.17 -0.89
C GLU A 17 6.41 18.07 -1.20
N LEU A 18 6.83 16.81 -1.26
CA LEU A 18 5.96 15.67 -1.47
C LEU A 18 4.91 15.54 -0.34
N LEU A 19 5.33 15.70 0.91
CA LEU A 19 4.43 15.72 2.06
C LEU A 19 3.42 16.89 1.99
N ARG A 20 3.84 18.04 1.45
CA ARG A 20 2.94 19.19 1.24
C ARG A 20 1.86 18.87 0.19
N TYR A 21 2.20 18.15 -0.88
CA TYR A 21 1.23 17.68 -1.88
C TYR A 21 0.29 16.62 -1.33
N LEU A 22 0.75 15.78 -0.40
CA LEU A 22 -0.06 14.75 0.28
C LEU A 22 -1.01 15.36 1.34
N LYS A 23 -0.68 16.54 1.88
CA LYS A 23 -1.44 17.16 2.98
C LYS A 23 -2.97 17.27 2.74
N PRO A 24 -3.49 17.65 1.56
CA PRO A 24 -4.93 17.69 1.33
C PRO A 24 -5.60 16.31 1.34
N TRP A 25 -4.83 15.23 1.11
CA TRP A 25 -5.30 13.85 0.99
C TRP A 25 -4.98 12.98 2.21
N TYR A 26 -4.50 13.57 3.32
CA TYR A 26 -4.06 12.79 4.47
C TYR A 26 -5.17 11.94 5.09
N LYS A 27 -6.42 12.44 5.14
CA LYS A 27 -7.56 11.71 5.72
C LYS A 27 -7.82 10.37 5.03
N PRO A 28 -8.06 10.31 3.70
CA PRO A 28 -8.27 9.03 3.04
C PRO A 28 -7.02 8.14 3.02
N ILE A 29 -5.80 8.70 3.04
CA ILE A 29 -4.58 7.92 3.19
C ILE A 29 -4.57 7.22 4.54
N VAL A 30 -4.83 7.94 5.64
CA VAL A 30 -4.88 7.36 6.98
C VAL A 30 -5.97 6.29 7.09
N ILE A 31 -7.15 6.52 6.52
CA ILE A 31 -8.23 5.52 6.49
C ILE A 31 -7.78 4.25 5.75
N SER A 32 -7.15 4.39 4.58
CA SER A 32 -6.60 3.25 3.84
C SER A 32 -5.56 2.48 4.64
N LEU A 33 -4.67 3.19 5.33
CA LEU A 33 -3.65 2.56 6.18
C LEU A 33 -4.25 1.84 7.39
N ILE A 34 -5.28 2.39 8.02
CA ILE A 34 -6.02 1.72 9.11
C ILE A 34 -6.67 0.44 8.60
N PHE A 35 -7.33 0.47 7.43
CA PHE A 35 -7.92 -0.73 6.83
C PHE A 35 -6.85 -1.77 6.49
N SER A 36 -5.71 -1.35 5.97
CA SER A 36 -4.57 -2.24 5.73
C SER A 36 -4.07 -2.91 7.02
N LEU A 37 -3.97 -2.15 8.12
CA LEU A 37 -3.60 -2.67 9.43
C LEU A 37 -4.61 -3.70 9.93
N VAL A 38 -5.91 -3.41 9.84
CA VAL A 38 -6.97 -4.35 10.24
C VAL A 38 -6.90 -5.64 9.43
N GLY A 39 -6.73 -5.54 8.11
CA GLY A 39 -6.56 -6.71 7.25
C GLY A 39 -5.33 -7.56 7.63
N THR A 40 -4.21 -6.91 7.93
CA THR A 40 -2.97 -7.58 8.37
C THR A 40 -3.17 -8.29 9.71
N LEU A 41 -3.83 -7.65 10.68
CA LEU A 41 -4.14 -8.26 11.98
C LEU A 41 -5.00 -9.52 11.83
N LEU A 42 -6.04 -9.47 11.01
CA LEU A 42 -6.87 -10.65 10.71
C LEU A 42 -6.05 -11.78 10.08
N THR A 43 -5.09 -11.47 9.22
CA THR A 43 -4.21 -12.44 8.58
C THR A 43 -3.24 -13.08 9.59
N ILE A 44 -2.80 -12.34 10.62
CA ILE A 44 -1.91 -12.86 11.69
C ILE A 44 -2.65 -13.85 12.60
N ILE A 45 -3.96 -13.67 12.82
CA ILE A 45 -4.77 -14.57 13.66
C ILE A 45 -5.09 -15.89 12.94
N ALA A 46 -5.14 -15.90 11.62
CA ALA A 46 -5.56 -17.07 10.84
C ALA A 46 -4.69 -18.34 11.06
N PRO A 47 -3.34 -18.27 11.12
CA PRO A 47 -2.50 -19.43 11.42
C PRO A 47 -2.75 -20.05 12.78
N ASP A 48 -3.07 -19.27 13.81
CA ASP A 48 -3.42 -19.75 15.14
C ASP A 48 -4.69 -20.64 15.09
N LYS A 49 -5.72 -20.18 14.39
CA LYS A 49 -6.92 -20.98 14.18
C LYS A 49 -6.72 -22.23 13.33
N LEU A 50 -5.75 -22.19 12.43
CA LEU A 50 -5.35 -23.36 11.66
C LEU A 50 -4.59 -24.40 12.55
N ALA A 51 -3.76 -23.92 13.48
CA ALA A 51 -3.11 -24.77 14.48
C ALA A 51 -4.14 -25.46 15.38
N ASP A 52 -5.15 -24.70 15.91
CA ASP A 52 -6.26 -25.27 16.68
C ASP A 52 -6.99 -26.37 15.91
N LEU A 53 -7.27 -26.14 14.62
CA LEU A 53 -7.91 -27.16 13.75
C LEU A 53 -7.03 -28.41 13.61
N THR A 54 -5.72 -28.22 13.40
CA THR A 54 -4.77 -29.33 13.25
C THR A 54 -4.68 -30.17 14.52
N ASN A 55 -4.64 -29.52 15.69
CA ASN A 55 -4.62 -30.19 16.99
C ASN A 55 -5.91 -31.00 17.22
N ASN A 56 -7.08 -30.38 16.92
CA ASN A 56 -8.38 -31.08 17.04
C ASN A 56 -8.45 -32.34 16.16
N ILE A 57 -7.90 -32.30 14.94
CA ILE A 57 -7.83 -33.47 14.06
C ILE A 57 -6.88 -34.53 14.64
N SER A 58 -5.72 -34.13 15.13
CA SER A 58 -4.71 -35.03 15.72
C SER A 58 -5.25 -35.77 16.95
N ASP A 59 -5.93 -35.04 17.85
CA ASP A 59 -6.55 -35.61 19.04
C ASP A 59 -7.74 -36.53 18.68
N GLY A 60 -8.51 -36.14 17.65
CA GLY A 60 -9.62 -36.93 17.14
C GLY A 60 -9.22 -38.28 16.51
N LEU A 61 -7.99 -38.42 16.04
CA LEU A 61 -7.48 -39.71 15.53
C LEU A 61 -7.45 -40.80 16.61
N GLN A 62 -7.34 -40.41 17.88
CA GLN A 62 -7.29 -41.37 19.02
C GLN A 62 -8.64 -41.55 19.69
N THR A 63 -9.48 -40.52 19.71
CA THR A 63 -10.75 -40.49 20.47
C THR A 63 -12.01 -40.54 19.61
N GLY A 64 -11.86 -40.42 18.31
CA GLY A 64 -12.95 -40.22 17.35
C GLY A 64 -13.04 -38.79 16.84
N ILE A 65 -13.19 -38.64 15.53
CA ILE A 65 -13.19 -37.33 14.86
C ILE A 65 -14.58 -36.70 14.97
N ASP A 66 -14.69 -35.52 15.59
CA ASP A 66 -15.91 -34.72 15.59
C ASP A 66 -15.96 -33.84 14.32
N MET A 67 -16.71 -34.34 13.31
CA MET A 67 -16.85 -33.65 12.04
C MET A 67 -17.55 -32.31 12.14
N ASP A 68 -18.47 -32.12 13.08
CA ASP A 68 -19.17 -30.83 13.27
C ASP A 68 -18.22 -29.74 13.77
N LEU A 69 -17.30 -30.10 14.65
CA LEU A 69 -16.28 -29.21 15.18
C LEU A 69 -15.29 -28.81 14.08
N ILE A 70 -14.86 -29.76 13.26
CA ILE A 70 -13.97 -29.52 12.12
C ILE A 70 -14.64 -28.56 11.11
N ILE A 71 -15.88 -28.83 10.72
CA ILE A 71 -16.61 -27.99 9.75
C ILE A 71 -16.75 -26.55 10.30
N LYS A 72 -17.11 -26.40 11.57
CA LYS A 72 -17.19 -25.06 12.20
C LYS A 72 -15.85 -24.32 12.16
N SER A 73 -14.75 -25.01 12.49
CA SER A 73 -13.41 -24.43 12.46
C SER A 73 -13.01 -23.97 11.05
N ILE A 74 -13.27 -24.79 10.04
CA ILE A 74 -13.03 -24.43 8.63
C ILE A 74 -13.85 -23.19 8.22
N LEU A 75 -15.13 -23.13 8.60
CA LEU A 75 -15.99 -21.99 8.27
C LEU A 75 -15.51 -20.70 8.96
N ILE A 76 -15.02 -20.79 10.20
CA ILE A 76 -14.44 -19.64 10.92
C ILE A 76 -13.16 -19.15 10.21
N ILE A 77 -12.25 -20.06 9.87
CA ILE A 77 -11.01 -19.72 9.16
C ILE A 77 -11.33 -19.08 7.81
N LEU A 78 -12.27 -19.66 7.06
CA LEU A 78 -12.72 -19.11 5.78
C LEU A 78 -13.30 -17.70 5.93
N ALA A 79 -14.13 -17.47 6.95
CA ALA A 79 -14.69 -16.15 7.24
C ALA A 79 -13.62 -15.12 7.59
N ILE A 80 -12.60 -15.51 8.36
CA ILE A 80 -11.45 -14.63 8.70
C ILE A 80 -10.69 -14.25 7.40
N TYR A 81 -10.36 -15.21 6.55
CA TYR A 81 -9.65 -14.90 5.30
C TYR A 81 -10.47 -14.06 4.34
N ILE A 82 -11.75 -14.34 4.18
CA ILE A 82 -12.64 -13.54 3.32
C ILE A 82 -12.72 -12.10 3.85
N SER A 83 -12.96 -11.91 5.16
CA SER A 83 -13.05 -10.58 5.75
C SER A 83 -11.72 -9.81 5.66
N ALA A 84 -10.58 -10.46 5.91
CA ALA A 84 -9.26 -9.87 5.76
C ALA A 84 -9.02 -9.37 4.32
N ASN A 85 -9.34 -10.21 3.32
CA ASN A 85 -9.17 -9.83 1.92
C ASN A 85 -10.11 -8.71 1.49
N LEU A 86 -11.36 -8.71 1.94
CA LEU A 86 -12.32 -7.63 1.64
C LEU A 86 -11.84 -6.28 2.21
N VAL A 87 -11.37 -6.26 3.45
CA VAL A 87 -10.84 -5.07 4.10
C VAL A 87 -9.57 -4.57 3.37
N THR A 88 -8.66 -5.48 3.00
CA THR A 88 -7.45 -5.13 2.25
C THR A 88 -7.77 -4.62 0.84
N CYS A 89 -8.77 -5.20 0.19
CA CYS A 89 -9.25 -4.72 -1.12
C CYS A 89 -9.82 -3.30 -1.03
N ALA A 90 -10.63 -3.02 0.00
CA ALA A 90 -11.15 -1.68 0.25
C ALA A 90 -10.01 -0.67 0.53
N ALA A 91 -9.00 -1.05 1.33
CA ALA A 91 -7.82 -0.25 1.59
C ALA A 91 -7.08 0.11 0.29
N SER A 92 -6.85 -0.88 -0.56
CA SER A 92 -6.17 -0.72 -1.85
C SER A 92 -6.96 0.18 -2.80
N TYR A 93 -8.27 0.01 -2.88
CA TYR A 93 -9.13 0.86 -3.70
C TYR A 93 -9.08 2.33 -3.30
N ILE A 94 -9.14 2.61 -1.99
CA ILE A 94 -9.02 3.97 -1.45
C ILE A 94 -7.64 4.54 -1.81
N MET A 95 -6.56 3.79 -1.57
CA MET A 95 -5.18 4.25 -1.83
C MET A 95 -4.97 4.56 -3.31
N ILE A 96 -5.36 3.67 -4.22
CA ILE A 96 -5.26 3.87 -5.67
C ILE A 96 -6.01 5.14 -6.10
N THR A 97 -7.23 5.32 -5.62
CA THR A 97 -8.06 6.48 -5.98
C THR A 97 -7.40 7.79 -5.52
N VAL A 98 -6.84 7.81 -4.33
CA VAL A 98 -6.15 8.99 -3.78
C VAL A 98 -4.90 9.30 -4.58
N MET A 99 -4.10 8.28 -4.89
CA MET A 99 -2.85 8.45 -5.64
C MET A 99 -3.10 8.88 -7.09
N GLN A 100 -4.20 8.44 -7.71
CA GLN A 100 -4.61 8.93 -9.03
C GLN A 100 -4.98 10.42 -8.99
N LYS A 101 -5.73 10.86 -7.99
CA LYS A 101 -6.08 12.28 -7.83
C LYS A 101 -4.85 13.14 -7.52
N LEU A 102 -3.91 12.62 -6.71
CA LEU A 102 -2.64 13.28 -6.45
C LEU A 102 -1.83 13.45 -7.75
N ALA A 103 -1.68 12.39 -8.53
CA ALA A 103 -0.96 12.43 -9.81
C ALA A 103 -1.61 13.41 -10.79
N TRP A 104 -2.94 13.44 -10.86
CA TRP A 104 -3.66 14.42 -11.67
C TRP A 104 -3.38 15.85 -11.21
N SER A 105 -3.42 16.13 -9.92
CA SER A 105 -3.11 17.44 -9.33
C SER A 105 -1.66 17.87 -9.64
N MET A 106 -0.70 16.95 -9.53
CA MET A 106 0.70 17.21 -9.87
C MET A 106 0.86 17.55 -11.35
N ARG A 107 0.29 16.74 -12.24
CA ARG A 107 0.34 17.00 -13.71
C ARG A 107 -0.27 18.34 -14.06
N THR A 108 -1.42 18.68 -13.49
CA THR A 108 -2.08 19.98 -13.70
C THR A 108 -1.20 21.14 -13.22
N SER A 109 -0.61 21.02 -12.03
CA SER A 109 0.27 22.06 -11.48
C SER A 109 1.53 22.26 -12.34
N ILE A 110 2.13 21.18 -12.83
CA ILE A 110 3.32 21.23 -13.70
C ILE A 110 2.93 21.84 -15.04
N SER A 111 1.83 21.41 -15.65
CA SER A 111 1.34 21.96 -16.94
C SER A 111 1.08 23.46 -16.85
N GLN A 112 0.45 23.92 -15.77
CA GLN A 112 0.21 25.36 -15.56
C GLN A 112 1.50 26.16 -15.38
N LYS A 113 2.54 25.57 -14.75
CA LYS A 113 3.85 26.21 -14.64
C LYS A 113 4.55 26.29 -15.99
N ILE A 114 4.49 25.22 -16.79
CA ILE A 114 5.10 25.18 -18.13
C ILE A 114 4.49 26.22 -19.06
N ASN A 115 3.17 26.40 -19.03
CA ASN A 115 2.49 27.41 -19.85
C ASN A 115 2.88 28.86 -19.48
N LYS A 116 3.53 29.07 -18.36
CA LYS A 116 4.05 30.38 -17.90
C LYS A 116 5.52 30.58 -18.22
N LEU A 117 6.22 29.58 -18.77
CA LEU A 117 7.63 29.69 -19.10
C LEU A 117 7.84 30.50 -20.38
N PRO A 118 8.89 31.34 -20.44
CA PRO A 118 9.23 32.08 -21.65
C PRO A 118 9.68 31.13 -22.77
N LEU A 119 9.40 31.48 -24.02
CA LEU A 119 9.79 30.68 -25.21
C LEU A 119 11.26 30.31 -25.24
N LYS A 120 12.14 31.20 -24.74
CA LYS A 120 13.60 30.96 -24.63
C LYS A 120 13.97 29.72 -23.82
N PHE A 121 13.07 29.20 -22.97
CA PHE A 121 13.28 27.95 -22.24
C PHE A 121 13.21 26.74 -23.17
N PHE A 122 12.30 26.79 -24.14
CA PHE A 122 12.08 25.72 -25.11
C PHE A 122 13.14 25.65 -26.22
N ASP A 123 13.99 26.67 -26.34
CA ASP A 123 15.18 26.63 -27.21
C ASP A 123 16.24 25.64 -26.69
N LYS A 124 16.22 25.33 -25.38
CA LYS A 124 17.20 24.45 -24.72
C LYS A 124 16.65 23.06 -24.38
N VAL A 125 15.33 22.90 -24.28
CA VAL A 125 14.68 21.66 -23.85
C VAL A 125 13.53 21.39 -24.79
N THR A 126 13.48 20.20 -25.38
CA THR A 126 12.37 19.86 -26.31
C THR A 126 11.06 19.69 -25.53
N VAL A 127 9.97 20.12 -26.13
CA VAL A 127 8.62 19.96 -25.54
C VAL A 127 8.33 18.49 -25.26
N GLY A 128 8.84 17.58 -26.11
CA GLY A 128 8.71 16.14 -25.94
C GLY A 128 9.40 15.62 -24.67
N ASP A 129 10.62 16.09 -24.36
CA ASP A 129 11.35 15.71 -23.14
C ASP A 129 10.61 16.16 -21.89
N VAL A 130 10.07 17.38 -21.90
CA VAL A 130 9.30 17.91 -20.77
C VAL A 130 8.03 17.10 -20.57
N LEU A 131 7.29 16.79 -21.65
CA LEU A 131 6.06 16.00 -21.60
C LEU A 131 6.31 14.56 -21.13
N SER A 132 7.39 13.94 -21.61
CA SER A 132 7.81 12.60 -21.19
C SER A 132 8.12 12.55 -19.69
N ARG A 133 8.88 13.51 -19.18
CA ARG A 133 9.19 13.61 -17.74
C ARG A 133 7.92 13.79 -16.90
N ILE A 134 7.00 14.67 -17.29
CA ILE A 134 5.73 14.86 -16.58
C ILE A 134 4.92 13.57 -16.54
N THR A 135 4.89 12.83 -17.63
CA THR A 135 4.09 11.61 -17.72
C THR A 135 4.76 10.46 -16.97
N ASN A 136 6.03 10.23 -17.19
CA ASN A 136 6.75 9.08 -16.64
C ASN A 136 7.11 9.27 -15.16
N ASP A 137 7.67 10.42 -14.79
CA ASP A 137 8.13 10.64 -13.41
C ASP A 137 6.95 10.71 -12.43
N VAL A 138 5.86 11.39 -12.81
CA VAL A 138 4.64 11.42 -11.99
C VAL A 138 4.00 10.03 -11.89
N SER A 139 4.00 9.23 -12.96
CA SER A 139 3.48 7.86 -12.93
C SER A 139 4.32 6.95 -12.03
N THR A 140 5.64 7.04 -12.13
CA THR A 140 6.58 6.28 -11.29
C THR A 140 6.41 6.64 -9.81
N LEU A 141 6.27 7.91 -9.50
CA LEU A 141 6.02 8.41 -8.16
C LEU A 141 4.67 7.93 -7.61
N GLN A 142 3.62 7.99 -8.44
CA GLN A 142 2.30 7.47 -8.11
C GLN A 142 2.35 5.99 -7.79
N GLN A 143 2.95 5.16 -8.64
CA GLN A 143 3.07 3.72 -8.44
C GLN A 143 3.90 3.39 -7.19
N GLY A 144 5.03 4.07 -7.01
CA GLY A 144 5.87 3.92 -5.84
C GLY A 144 5.11 4.18 -4.55
N LEU A 145 4.40 5.30 -4.44
CA LEU A 145 3.60 5.64 -3.26
C LEU A 145 2.43 4.68 -3.04
N THR A 146 1.73 4.29 -4.11
CA THR A 146 0.60 3.35 -4.04
C THR A 146 1.01 2.02 -3.43
N ASN A 147 2.17 1.50 -3.82
CA ASN A 147 2.63 0.19 -3.38
C ASN A 147 3.43 0.25 -2.07
N SER A 148 4.32 1.25 -1.93
CA SER A 148 5.26 1.27 -0.81
C SER A 148 4.60 1.64 0.52
N LEU A 149 3.67 2.59 0.56
CA LEU A 149 3.05 3.03 1.81
C LEU A 149 2.29 1.90 2.54
N PRO A 150 1.36 1.17 1.90
CA PRO A 150 0.68 0.07 2.57
C PRO A 150 1.63 -1.07 2.91
N THR A 151 2.58 -1.39 2.02
CA THR A 151 3.51 -2.51 2.20
C THR A 151 4.43 -2.31 3.39
N ILE A 152 5.03 -1.13 3.56
CA ILE A 152 5.92 -0.84 4.69
C ILE A 152 5.17 -1.00 6.02
N ILE A 153 3.94 -0.46 6.10
CA ILE A 153 3.14 -0.52 7.33
C ILE A 153 2.70 -1.96 7.61
N SER A 154 2.21 -2.67 6.61
CA SER A 154 1.80 -4.07 6.77
C SER A 154 2.96 -4.97 7.13
N ALA A 155 4.14 -4.80 6.51
CA ALA A 155 5.34 -5.58 6.83
C ALA A 155 5.83 -5.32 8.26
N ALA A 156 5.83 -4.06 8.71
CA ALA A 156 6.20 -3.71 10.08
C ALA A 156 5.23 -4.35 11.10
N MET A 157 3.92 -4.27 10.84
CA MET A 157 2.91 -4.90 11.70
C MET A 157 3.00 -6.42 11.70
N GLN A 158 3.23 -7.03 10.53
CA GLN A 158 3.39 -8.47 10.43
C GLN A 158 4.63 -8.95 11.18
N PHE A 159 5.74 -8.23 11.06
CA PHE A 159 6.96 -8.54 11.81
C PHE A 159 6.74 -8.48 13.33
N VAL A 160 6.16 -7.39 13.83
CA VAL A 160 5.85 -7.23 15.26
C VAL A 160 4.82 -8.26 15.71
N GLY A 161 3.76 -8.49 14.93
CA GLY A 161 2.72 -9.46 15.24
C GLY A 161 3.26 -10.89 15.33
N CYS A 162 4.11 -11.30 14.37
CA CYS A 162 4.75 -12.61 14.41
C CYS A 162 5.69 -12.77 15.62
N LEU A 163 6.44 -11.72 15.98
CA LEU A 163 7.27 -11.76 17.19
C LEU A 163 6.42 -11.95 18.46
N ILE A 164 5.32 -11.23 18.58
CA ILE A 164 4.42 -11.39 19.73
C ILE A 164 3.87 -12.81 19.79
N MET A 165 3.40 -13.37 18.68
CA MET A 165 2.87 -14.73 18.60
C MET A 165 3.91 -15.83 18.87
N MET A 166 5.22 -15.53 18.72
CA MET A 166 6.28 -16.47 19.09
C MET A 166 6.56 -16.52 20.59
N PHE A 167 6.18 -15.49 21.35
CA PHE A 167 6.42 -15.40 22.79
C PHE A 167 5.16 -15.65 23.64
N VAL A 168 4.01 -15.81 23.01
CA VAL A 168 2.73 -16.18 23.64
C VAL A 168 2.45 -17.67 23.46
#